data_65d7dc9a785d3fca34183d6ba7592645
#
_entry.id   65d7dc9a785d3fca34183d6ba7592645
#
_cell.length_a   1.000
_cell.length_b   1.000
_cell.length_c   1.000
_cell.angle_alpha   90.00
_cell.angle_beta   90.00
_cell.angle_gamma   90.00
#
_symmetry.space_group_name_H-M   'P 1'
#
loop_
_entity.id
_entity.type
_entity.pdbx_description
1 polymer ?
#
loop_
_entity_poly.entity_id
_entity_poly.type
_entity_poly.pdbx_seq_one_letter_code
_entity_poly.pdbx_strand_id
1 'polypeptide(L)'
;MTVQLLPSDYDERIRDAVRRFWRARQVPGAGKQGGTRDAVIGGKSLDGFCELVRVVTVHCGLPADAVHTRRGGGTLPGYYRATKTWDALVIDRQRLVAAFEFKSQVGSFGNNFNNRSEEVIGSAADLWVAHRQGAFSRRPNGVGGGSAVTADPRPPFLGWMMLLEDCPASLAPVGVDAPHYPALPEFNGASYALRYQLLAERLVKEQLYGGAALMLSSPEGGAQRGEFRELSVATSHRTLFAEFAARVAAAAIEGPSV
;
A
#
# COMPACT_ATOMS: atom_id res chain seq x y z
N MET A 1 -4.83 18.18 -25.05
CA MET A 1 -4.51 18.53 -23.64
C MET A 1 -4.02 17.28 -22.95
N THR A 2 -2.79 17.26 -22.44
CA THR A 2 -2.26 16.13 -21.67
C THR A 2 -2.88 16.21 -20.27
N VAL A 3 -3.67 15.22 -19.88
CA VAL A 3 -4.23 15.16 -18.52
C VAL A 3 -3.10 14.84 -17.56
N GLN A 4 -2.78 15.77 -16.67
CA GLN A 4 -1.77 15.56 -15.64
C GLN A 4 -2.44 14.90 -14.43
N LEU A 5 -2.35 13.55 -14.37
CA LEU A 5 -2.95 12.74 -13.30
C LEU A 5 -2.31 12.96 -11.93
N LEU A 6 -1.02 13.29 -11.89
CA LEU A 6 -0.27 13.51 -10.66
C LEU A 6 0.09 14.98 -10.49
N PRO A 7 0.17 15.50 -9.25
CA PRO A 7 0.60 16.86 -8.97
C PRO A 7 1.98 17.19 -9.57
N SER A 8 2.22 18.44 -9.94
CA SER A 8 3.50 18.85 -10.56
C SER A 8 4.71 18.63 -9.63
N ASP A 9 4.53 18.67 -8.32
CA ASP A 9 5.54 18.45 -7.30
C ASP A 9 5.60 17.00 -6.77
N TYR A 10 4.91 16.06 -7.44
CA TYR A 10 4.81 14.67 -7.02
C TYR A 10 6.18 13.99 -6.83
N ASP A 11 7.13 14.22 -7.75
CA ASP A 11 8.46 13.61 -7.70
C ASP A 11 9.28 14.09 -6.51
N GLU A 12 9.11 15.34 -6.09
CA GLU A 12 9.76 15.84 -4.88
C GLU A 12 9.11 15.27 -3.62
N ARG A 13 7.80 15.14 -3.62
CA ARG A 13 7.06 14.56 -2.48
C ARG A 13 7.40 13.10 -2.23
N ILE A 14 7.55 12.28 -3.27
CA ILE A 14 7.95 10.89 -3.09
C ILE A 14 9.38 10.79 -2.52
N ARG A 15 10.31 11.62 -3.00
CA ARG A 15 11.66 11.71 -2.44
C ARG A 15 11.66 12.19 -0.99
N ASP A 16 10.80 13.14 -0.65
CA ASP A 16 10.65 13.61 0.73
C ASP A 16 10.09 12.50 1.65
N ALA A 17 9.14 11.69 1.18
CA ALA A 17 8.64 10.53 1.91
C ALA A 17 9.76 9.52 2.20
N VAL A 18 10.63 9.24 1.22
CA VAL A 18 11.80 8.37 1.40
C VAL A 18 12.81 8.97 2.39
N ARG A 19 13.10 10.29 2.32
CA ARG A 19 13.96 10.98 3.30
C ARG A 19 13.42 10.84 4.71
N ARG A 20 12.12 11.09 4.91
CA ARG A 20 11.46 10.98 6.22
C ARG A 20 11.51 9.57 6.76
N PHE A 21 11.31 8.57 5.90
CA PHE A 21 11.40 7.17 6.27
C PHE A 21 12.77 6.83 6.88
N TRP A 22 13.86 7.16 6.19
CA TRP A 22 15.20 6.84 6.65
C TRP A 22 15.64 7.68 7.86
N ARG A 23 15.30 8.98 7.90
CA ARG A 23 15.58 9.84 9.05
C ARG A 23 14.91 9.36 10.33
N ALA A 24 13.66 8.90 10.24
CA ALA A 24 12.94 8.34 11.38
C ALA A 24 13.64 7.11 11.98
N ARG A 25 14.37 6.34 11.15
CA ARG A 25 15.12 5.15 11.59
C ARG A 25 16.52 5.45 12.11
N GLN A 26 17.08 6.60 11.82
CA GLN A 26 18.40 7.03 12.31
C GLN A 26 18.36 7.60 13.73
N VAL A 27 17.21 7.79 14.34
CA VAL A 27 17.09 8.28 15.72
C VAL A 27 17.65 7.23 16.68
N PRO A 28 18.62 7.58 17.58
CA PRO A 28 19.18 6.65 18.55
C PRO A 28 18.08 5.98 19.38
N GLY A 29 18.11 4.64 19.45
CA GLY A 29 17.09 3.81 20.13
C GLY A 29 16.04 3.20 19.20
N ALA A 30 16.05 3.47 17.91
CA ALA A 30 15.11 2.94 16.95
C ALA A 30 15.36 1.47 16.51
N GLY A 31 16.45 0.85 16.91
CA GLY A 31 16.89 -0.44 16.36
C GLY A 31 17.31 -1.50 17.38
N LYS A 32 16.90 -1.44 18.64
CA LYS A 32 17.24 -2.46 19.65
C LYS A 32 15.98 -3.11 20.21
N GLN A 33 15.78 -4.35 19.83
CA GLN A 33 14.82 -5.37 20.33
C GLN A 33 13.36 -5.20 19.87
N GLY A 34 12.84 -6.28 19.24
CA GLY A 34 11.45 -6.43 18.82
C GLY A 34 10.47 -6.17 19.97
N GLY A 35 9.73 -5.09 19.85
CA GLY A 35 8.74 -4.66 20.80
C GLY A 35 7.84 -3.57 20.20
N THR A 36 6.84 -3.16 20.97
CA THR A 36 5.84 -2.13 20.61
C THR A 36 6.44 -0.82 20.07
N ARG A 37 7.71 -0.50 20.44
CA ARG A 37 8.44 0.67 19.94
C ARG A 37 8.82 0.57 18.47
N ASP A 38 9.24 -0.60 17.99
CA ASP A 38 9.61 -0.81 16.57
C ASP A 38 8.37 -0.70 15.67
N ALA A 39 7.22 -1.17 16.14
CA ALA A 39 5.94 -1.00 15.43
C ALA A 39 5.50 0.47 15.36
N VAL A 40 5.72 1.26 16.43
CA VAL A 40 5.41 2.69 16.48
C VAL A 40 6.34 3.52 15.59
N ILE A 41 7.64 3.19 15.56
CA ILE A 41 8.62 3.86 14.69
C ILE A 41 8.37 3.47 13.24
N GLY A 42 8.08 2.20 12.96
CA GLY A 42 7.71 1.71 11.63
C GLY A 42 6.46 2.41 11.09
N GLY A 43 5.43 2.61 11.92
CA GLY A 43 4.22 3.33 11.54
C GLY A 43 4.47 4.80 11.19
N LYS A 44 5.24 5.51 12.03
CA LYS A 44 5.58 6.93 11.78
C LYS A 44 6.49 7.13 10.57
N SER A 45 7.34 6.16 10.26
CA SER A 45 8.26 6.27 9.12
C SER A 45 7.56 6.22 7.76
N LEU A 46 6.35 5.66 7.70
CA LEU A 46 5.56 5.55 6.46
C LEU A 46 4.49 6.67 6.31
N ASP A 47 4.36 7.58 7.28
CA ASP A 47 3.38 8.68 7.24
C ASP A 47 3.57 9.58 6.00
N GLY A 48 4.79 9.71 5.45
CA GLY A 48 5.06 10.45 4.22
C GLY A 48 4.34 9.86 2.99
N PHE A 49 4.19 8.55 2.93
CA PHE A 49 3.45 7.88 1.85
C PHE A 49 1.93 8.01 2.03
N CYS A 50 1.44 8.05 3.27
CA CYS A 50 0.03 8.37 3.54
C CYS A 50 -0.31 9.79 3.09
N GLU A 51 0.62 10.73 3.25
CA GLU A 51 0.43 12.11 2.76
C GLU A 51 0.37 12.18 1.23
N LEU A 52 1.10 11.33 0.50
CA LEU A 52 0.96 11.22 -0.95
C LEU A 52 -0.46 10.82 -1.37
N VAL A 53 -1.07 9.87 -0.65
CA VAL A 53 -2.48 9.50 -0.91
C VAL A 53 -3.37 10.72 -0.75
N ARG A 54 -3.19 11.53 0.30
CA ARG A 54 -3.97 12.77 0.53
C ARG A 54 -3.77 13.78 -0.59
N VAL A 55 -2.53 14.05 -0.96
CA VAL A 55 -2.19 15.04 -1.98
C VAL A 55 -2.78 14.66 -3.34
N VAL A 56 -2.65 13.39 -3.75
CA VAL A 56 -3.23 12.89 -5.00
C VAL A 56 -4.76 12.91 -4.95
N THR A 57 -5.36 12.54 -3.82
CA THR A 57 -6.82 12.59 -3.63
C THR A 57 -7.36 13.99 -3.85
N VAL A 58 -6.74 15.01 -3.23
CA VAL A 58 -7.13 16.41 -3.36
C VAL A 58 -6.89 16.93 -4.78
N HIS A 59 -5.75 16.59 -5.38
CA HIS A 59 -5.42 16.97 -6.76
C HIS A 59 -6.46 16.45 -7.76
N CYS A 60 -7.00 15.24 -7.51
CA CYS A 60 -8.01 14.62 -8.37
C CYS A 60 -9.47 15.03 -8.04
N GLY A 61 -9.68 15.98 -7.13
CA GLY A 61 -10.97 16.63 -6.92
C GLY A 61 -11.82 16.11 -5.75
N LEU A 62 -11.32 15.18 -4.93
CA LEU A 62 -11.98 14.83 -3.68
C LEU A 62 -11.44 15.69 -2.51
N PRO A 63 -12.25 15.97 -1.48
CA PRO A 63 -11.83 16.78 -0.35
C PRO A 63 -10.82 16.04 0.54
N ALA A 64 -10.01 16.80 1.29
CA ALA A 64 -8.94 16.24 2.14
C ALA A 64 -9.46 15.35 3.28
N ASP A 65 -10.67 15.61 3.77
CA ASP A 65 -11.35 14.84 4.81
C ASP A 65 -11.89 13.48 4.30
N ALA A 66 -11.91 13.25 2.99
CA ALA A 66 -12.13 11.93 2.42
C ALA A 66 -10.99 10.94 2.75
N VAL A 67 -9.81 11.42 3.18
CA VAL A 67 -8.66 10.58 3.48
C VAL A 67 -8.54 10.30 4.98
N HIS A 68 -8.67 9.03 5.34
CA HIS A 68 -8.55 8.54 6.71
C HIS A 68 -7.27 7.72 6.87
N THR A 69 -6.49 8.01 7.90
CA THR A 69 -5.27 7.26 8.22
C THR A 69 -5.45 6.45 9.51
N ARG A 70 -4.47 5.61 9.85
CA ARG A 70 -4.50 4.76 11.07
C ARG A 70 -5.00 5.48 12.32
N ARG A 71 -4.61 6.74 12.51
CA ARG A 71 -4.96 7.54 13.70
C ARG A 71 -6.33 8.21 13.62
N GLY A 72 -6.89 8.27 12.42
CA GLY A 72 -8.12 9.00 12.15
C GLY A 72 -9.14 8.17 11.37
N GLY A 73 -9.45 6.93 11.81
CA GLY A 73 -10.52 6.16 11.20
C GLY A 73 -10.11 5.22 10.06
N GLY A 74 -8.81 4.83 9.98
CA GLY A 74 -8.29 3.91 8.96
C GLY A 74 -8.72 2.44 9.12
N THR A 75 -9.79 2.13 9.84
CA THR A 75 -10.21 0.75 10.14
C THR A 75 -11.46 0.37 9.37
N LEU A 76 -11.42 -0.77 8.69
CA LEU A 76 -12.55 -1.38 7.98
C LEU A 76 -12.96 -2.69 8.63
N PRO A 77 -14.25 -3.08 8.54
CA PRO A 77 -14.66 -4.43 8.85
C PRO A 77 -14.00 -5.43 7.91
N GLY A 78 -13.66 -6.61 8.40
CA GLY A 78 -13.20 -7.75 7.61
C GLY A 78 -14.28 -8.81 7.46
N TYR A 79 -13.97 -9.87 6.75
CA TYR A 79 -14.79 -11.06 6.64
C TYR A 79 -14.26 -12.21 7.50
N TYR A 80 -12.96 -12.48 7.40
CA TYR A 80 -12.29 -13.53 8.18
C TYR A 80 -11.82 -13.04 9.55
N ARG A 81 -11.84 -11.72 9.79
CA ARG A 81 -11.51 -11.05 11.04
C ARG A 81 -12.50 -9.93 11.29
N ALA A 82 -12.69 -9.55 12.57
CA ALA A 82 -13.64 -8.50 12.91
C ALA A 82 -13.32 -7.17 12.21
N THR A 83 -12.06 -6.75 12.26
CA THR A 83 -11.59 -5.50 11.67
C THR A 83 -10.15 -5.59 11.18
N LYS A 84 -9.79 -4.72 10.23
CA LYS A 84 -8.40 -4.44 9.80
C LYS A 84 -8.16 -2.95 9.73
N THR A 85 -7.05 -2.50 10.30
CA THR A 85 -6.57 -1.13 10.15
C THR A 85 -5.64 -1.03 8.94
N TRP A 86 -5.97 -0.13 8.02
CA TRP A 86 -5.21 0.20 6.83
C TRP A 86 -4.36 1.45 7.07
N ASP A 87 -3.30 1.65 6.29
CA ASP A 87 -2.45 2.83 6.42
C ASP A 87 -3.15 4.10 5.94
N ALA A 88 -3.88 4.01 4.82
CA ALA A 88 -4.76 5.06 4.35
C ALA A 88 -6.01 4.48 3.68
N LEU A 89 -7.14 5.12 3.91
CA LEU A 89 -8.42 4.88 3.23
C LEU A 89 -8.85 6.17 2.54
N VAL A 90 -9.48 6.04 1.38
CA VAL A 90 -10.22 7.13 0.76
C VAL A 90 -11.70 6.74 0.76
N ILE A 91 -12.49 7.51 1.50
CA ILE A 91 -13.93 7.29 1.64
C ILE A 91 -14.63 8.59 1.26
N ASP A 92 -15.37 8.55 0.16
CA ASP A 92 -16.19 9.67 -0.30
C ASP A 92 -17.66 9.32 -0.14
N ARG A 93 -18.42 10.14 0.59
CA ARG A 93 -19.88 9.98 0.78
C ARG A 93 -20.27 8.55 1.17
N GLN A 94 -19.59 7.97 2.13
CA GLN A 94 -19.76 6.59 2.62
C GLN A 94 -19.37 5.49 1.61
N ARG A 95 -18.77 5.83 0.49
CA ARG A 95 -18.21 4.89 -0.48
C ARG A 95 -16.72 4.70 -0.24
N LEU A 96 -16.29 3.46 -0.10
CA LEU A 96 -14.87 3.13 -0.09
C LEU A 96 -14.31 3.24 -1.52
N VAL A 97 -13.55 4.31 -1.78
CA VAL A 97 -12.90 4.57 -3.07
C VAL A 97 -11.57 3.83 -3.18
N ALA A 98 -10.77 3.86 -2.11
CA ALA A 98 -9.46 3.18 -2.08
C ALA A 98 -9.05 2.77 -0.67
N ALA A 99 -8.17 1.74 -0.59
CA ALA A 99 -7.46 1.35 0.60
C ALA A 99 -5.98 1.10 0.27
N PHE A 100 -5.07 1.57 1.14
CA PHE A 100 -3.63 1.44 0.96
C PHE A 100 -2.97 0.74 2.13
N GLU A 101 -2.02 -0.11 1.80
CA GLU A 101 -1.09 -0.71 2.76
C GLU A 101 0.35 -0.44 2.31
N PHE A 102 1.12 0.21 3.20
CA PHE A 102 2.52 0.51 3.00
C PHE A 102 3.36 -0.41 3.89
N LYS A 103 4.37 -1.02 3.31
CA LYS A 103 5.28 -1.91 4.02
C LYS A 103 6.72 -1.49 3.80
N SER A 104 7.57 -1.80 4.75
CA SER A 104 9.01 -1.66 4.59
C SER A 104 9.73 -2.87 5.13
N GLN A 105 10.89 -3.15 4.53
CA GLN A 105 11.77 -4.21 4.95
C GLN A 105 13.21 -3.70 4.99
N VAL A 106 13.76 -3.60 6.20
CA VAL A 106 15.14 -3.24 6.47
C VAL A 106 15.77 -4.36 7.30
N GLY A 107 16.74 -5.06 6.72
CA GLY A 107 17.31 -6.28 7.33
C GLY A 107 16.33 -7.47 7.43
N SER A 108 16.78 -8.56 8.01
CA SER A 108 16.01 -9.78 8.32
C SER A 108 15.15 -10.29 7.15
N PHE A 109 15.68 -10.27 5.93
CA PHE A 109 14.91 -10.50 4.70
C PHE A 109 14.28 -11.91 4.67
N GLY A 110 15.03 -12.95 5.04
CA GLY A 110 14.57 -14.35 5.00
C GLY A 110 13.37 -14.62 5.91
N ASN A 111 13.42 -14.11 7.13
CA ASN A 111 12.38 -14.36 8.13
C ASN A 111 11.09 -13.60 7.82
N ASN A 112 11.16 -12.51 7.05
CA ASN A 112 10.02 -11.63 6.88
C ASN A 112 9.36 -11.74 5.50
N PHE A 113 10.04 -12.27 4.47
CA PHE A 113 9.45 -12.34 3.13
C PHE A 113 8.14 -13.14 3.10
N ASN A 114 8.13 -14.36 3.66
CA ASN A 114 6.94 -15.19 3.70
C ASN A 114 5.80 -14.50 4.48
N ASN A 115 6.10 -13.96 5.67
CA ASN A 115 5.11 -13.25 6.48
C ASN A 115 4.50 -12.07 5.72
N ARG A 116 5.32 -11.29 5.01
CA ARG A 116 4.84 -10.16 4.19
C ARG A 116 3.97 -10.62 3.02
N SER A 117 4.35 -11.74 2.39
CA SER A 117 3.55 -12.33 1.31
C SER A 117 2.19 -12.80 1.81
N GLU A 118 2.15 -13.51 2.94
CA GLU A 118 0.92 -13.95 3.58
C GLU A 118 0.04 -12.77 4.02
N GLU A 119 0.62 -11.74 4.65
CA GLU A 119 -0.09 -10.54 5.08
C GLU A 119 -0.77 -9.82 3.92
N VAL A 120 -0.06 -9.60 2.81
CA VAL A 120 -0.59 -8.84 1.68
C VAL A 120 -1.68 -9.62 0.95
N ILE A 121 -1.48 -10.91 0.70
CA ILE A 121 -2.48 -11.78 0.05
C ILE A 121 -3.71 -11.91 0.94
N GLY A 122 -3.52 -12.23 2.23
CA GLY A 122 -4.62 -12.38 3.18
C GLY A 122 -5.41 -11.09 3.40
N SER A 123 -4.75 -9.92 3.37
CA SER A 123 -5.42 -8.62 3.47
C SER A 123 -6.31 -8.32 2.28
N ALA A 124 -5.84 -8.62 1.08
CA ALA A 124 -6.64 -8.46 -0.14
C ALA A 124 -7.82 -9.43 -0.18
N ALA A 125 -7.56 -10.72 0.10
CA ALA A 125 -8.62 -11.74 0.12
C ALA A 125 -9.74 -11.38 1.11
N ASP A 126 -9.38 -10.95 2.31
CA ASP A 126 -10.33 -10.53 3.35
C ASP A 126 -11.17 -9.33 2.90
N LEU A 127 -10.54 -8.28 2.34
CA LEU A 127 -11.22 -7.10 1.85
C LEU A 127 -12.19 -7.44 0.70
N TRP A 128 -11.75 -8.27 -0.26
CA TRP A 128 -12.59 -8.63 -1.40
C TRP A 128 -13.81 -9.47 -1.01
N VAL A 129 -13.67 -10.37 -0.04
CA VAL A 129 -14.82 -11.10 0.48
C VAL A 129 -15.74 -10.17 1.27
N ALA A 130 -15.22 -9.32 2.15
CA ALA A 130 -16.01 -8.33 2.88
C ALA A 130 -16.79 -7.41 1.93
N HIS A 131 -16.15 -6.93 0.86
CA HIS A 131 -16.80 -6.11 -0.17
C HIS A 131 -17.95 -6.85 -0.84
N ARG A 132 -17.73 -8.08 -1.32
CA ARG A 132 -18.80 -8.90 -1.96
C ARG A 132 -19.95 -9.22 -1.02
N GLN A 133 -19.69 -9.28 0.30
CA GLN A 133 -20.71 -9.49 1.33
C GLN A 133 -21.39 -8.19 1.80
N GLY A 134 -21.12 -7.05 1.12
CA GLY A 134 -21.76 -5.77 1.40
C GLY A 134 -21.32 -5.13 2.73
N ALA A 135 -20.14 -5.50 3.26
CA ALA A 135 -19.66 -4.96 4.55
C ALA A 135 -19.47 -3.43 4.50
N PHE A 136 -19.15 -2.87 3.35
CA PHE A 136 -18.90 -1.42 3.17
C PHE A 136 -20.15 -0.64 2.72
N SER A 137 -21.29 -1.31 2.57
CA SER A 137 -22.58 -0.70 2.23
C SER A 137 -23.49 -0.53 3.46
N ARG A 138 -23.08 -1.01 4.62
CA ARG A 138 -23.85 -0.95 5.88
C ARG A 138 -23.57 0.35 6.59
N ARG A 139 -24.64 1.10 6.96
CA ARG A 139 -24.48 2.29 7.82
C ARG A 139 -24.05 1.88 9.24
N PRO A 140 -23.06 2.60 9.84
CA PRO A 140 -22.80 2.48 11.28
C PRO A 140 -24.08 2.87 12.01
N ASN A 141 -24.66 2.31 12.87
CA ASN A 141 -25.81 2.75 13.72
C ASN A 141 -27.23 2.42 13.30
N GLY A 142 -27.52 1.46 12.49
CA GLY A 142 -28.88 0.85 12.44
C GLY A 142 -30.11 1.80 12.48
N VAL A 143 -29.93 3.13 12.43
CA VAL A 143 -30.99 4.12 12.52
C VAL A 143 -31.50 4.44 11.12
N GLY A 144 -32.64 3.88 10.81
CA GLY A 144 -33.38 4.14 9.61
C GLY A 144 -33.74 2.85 8.86
N GLY A 145 -34.93 2.34 9.10
CA GLY A 145 -35.60 1.36 8.24
C GLY A 145 -35.86 2.01 6.87
N GLY A 146 -34.88 2.01 6.03
CA GLY A 146 -34.96 2.58 4.70
C GLY A 146 -33.97 1.86 3.80
N SER A 147 -34.47 1.30 2.75
CA SER A 147 -33.82 0.81 1.53
C SER A 147 -32.35 0.43 1.68
N ALA A 148 -32.02 -0.81 1.42
CA ALA A 148 -30.63 -1.25 1.30
C ALA A 148 -29.89 -0.21 0.47
N VAL A 149 -28.87 0.44 1.06
CA VAL A 149 -27.93 1.24 0.27
C VAL A 149 -27.42 0.27 -0.78
N THR A 150 -27.77 0.50 -2.03
CA THR A 150 -27.30 -0.33 -3.14
C THR A 150 -25.77 -0.30 -3.05
N ALA A 151 -25.17 -1.48 -2.84
CA ALA A 151 -23.72 -1.63 -2.83
C ALA A 151 -23.17 -0.94 -4.08
N ASP A 152 -22.22 -0.04 -3.93
CA ASP A 152 -21.54 0.51 -5.12
C ASP A 152 -21.01 -0.69 -5.91
N PRO A 153 -21.47 -0.90 -7.16
CA PRO A 153 -21.06 -2.05 -7.95
C PRO A 153 -19.55 -2.01 -8.28
N ARG A 154 -18.90 -0.86 -8.07
CA ARG A 154 -17.49 -0.69 -8.39
C ARG A 154 -16.60 -1.05 -7.21
N PRO A 155 -15.69 -2.00 -7.43
CA PRO A 155 -14.75 -2.40 -6.39
C PRO A 155 -13.83 -1.23 -6.01
N PRO A 156 -13.43 -1.10 -4.73
CA PRO A 156 -12.45 -0.09 -4.32
C PRO A 156 -11.09 -0.33 -4.98
N PHE A 157 -10.29 0.73 -5.15
CA PHE A 157 -8.90 0.58 -5.52
C PHE A 157 -8.10 0.08 -4.31
N LEU A 158 -7.41 -1.03 -4.47
CA LEU A 158 -6.52 -1.53 -3.43
C LEU A 158 -5.07 -1.30 -3.87
N GLY A 159 -4.33 -0.50 -3.10
CA GLY A 159 -2.94 -0.14 -3.36
C GLY A 159 -1.98 -0.78 -2.36
N TRP A 160 -0.86 -1.30 -2.85
CA TRP A 160 0.22 -1.82 -2.01
C TRP A 160 1.56 -1.26 -2.42
N MET A 161 2.39 -0.88 -1.44
CA MET A 161 3.75 -0.43 -1.73
C MET A 161 4.72 -0.99 -0.71
N MET A 162 5.86 -1.48 -1.21
CA MET A 162 6.98 -1.97 -0.43
C MET A 162 8.19 -1.06 -0.61
N LEU A 163 8.75 -0.56 0.49
CA LEU A 163 10.07 0.05 0.52
C LEU A 163 11.07 -0.96 1.07
N LEU A 164 11.92 -1.47 0.21
CA LEU A 164 12.94 -2.47 0.51
C LEU A 164 14.31 -1.80 0.65
N GLU A 165 15.08 -2.20 1.66
CA GLU A 165 16.46 -1.77 1.77
C GLU A 165 17.29 -2.27 0.58
N ASP A 166 17.95 -1.34 -0.12
CA ASP A 166 18.88 -1.63 -1.20
C ASP A 166 20.28 -1.91 -0.62
N CYS A 167 20.58 -3.17 -0.41
CA CYS A 167 21.85 -3.61 0.17
C CYS A 167 22.25 -4.99 -0.40
N PRO A 168 23.53 -5.42 -0.22
CA PRO A 168 23.97 -6.73 -0.71
C PRO A 168 23.10 -7.90 -0.27
N ALA A 169 22.59 -7.89 0.97
CA ALA A 169 21.76 -8.99 1.49
C ALA A 169 20.38 -9.08 0.84
N SER A 170 19.78 -7.97 0.39
CA SER A 170 18.52 -7.98 -0.35
C SER A 170 18.69 -8.35 -1.83
N LEU A 171 19.92 -8.22 -2.36
CA LEU A 171 20.24 -8.43 -3.77
C LEU A 171 20.94 -9.78 -4.06
N ALA A 172 21.47 -10.43 -3.02
CA ALA A 172 22.14 -11.71 -3.18
C ALA A 172 21.16 -12.82 -3.60
N PRO A 173 21.58 -13.76 -4.47
CA PRO A 173 20.80 -14.93 -4.80
C PRO A 173 20.43 -15.75 -3.56
N VAL A 174 19.20 -16.24 -3.50
CA VAL A 174 18.70 -17.05 -2.38
C VAL A 174 18.27 -18.41 -2.90
N GLY A 175 18.77 -19.47 -2.29
CA GLY A 175 18.37 -20.83 -2.59
C GLY A 175 16.89 -21.10 -2.30
N VAL A 176 16.35 -22.11 -2.97
CA VAL A 176 15.02 -22.65 -2.71
C VAL A 176 15.16 -24.10 -2.35
N ASP A 177 14.61 -24.49 -1.22
CA ASP A 177 14.49 -25.89 -0.81
C ASP A 177 13.03 -26.30 -0.93
N ALA A 178 12.74 -27.21 -1.87
CA ALA A 178 11.40 -27.72 -2.13
C ALA A 178 11.50 -29.22 -2.50
N PRO A 179 11.63 -30.11 -1.48
CA PRO A 179 12.06 -31.49 -1.69
C PRO A 179 11.02 -32.36 -2.43
N HIS A 180 9.75 -32.02 -2.40
CA HIS A 180 8.70 -32.85 -3.01
C HIS A 180 8.26 -32.36 -4.39
N TYR A 181 8.18 -31.03 -4.59
CA TYR A 181 7.80 -30.42 -5.86
C TYR A 181 8.73 -29.26 -6.16
N PRO A 182 9.21 -29.12 -7.40
CA PRO A 182 10.09 -28.01 -7.74
C PRO A 182 9.35 -26.67 -7.57
N ALA A 183 10.04 -25.67 -7.04
CA ALA A 183 9.54 -24.31 -7.06
C ALA A 183 9.41 -23.81 -8.51
N LEU A 184 8.58 -22.79 -8.71
CA LEU A 184 8.48 -22.14 -10.01
C LEU A 184 9.86 -21.59 -10.43
N PRO A 185 10.26 -21.74 -11.71
CA PRO A 185 11.62 -21.45 -12.18
C PRO A 185 12.14 -20.05 -11.84
N GLU A 186 11.25 -19.05 -11.85
CA GLU A 186 11.58 -17.66 -11.57
C GLU A 186 12.03 -17.40 -10.12
N PHE A 187 11.81 -18.34 -9.20
CA PHE A 187 12.31 -18.26 -7.83
C PHE A 187 13.72 -18.83 -7.67
N ASN A 188 14.22 -19.59 -8.64
CA ASN A 188 15.53 -20.23 -8.54
C ASN A 188 16.64 -19.17 -8.58
N GLY A 189 17.36 -19.04 -7.46
CA GLY A 189 18.39 -18.02 -7.32
C GLY A 189 17.87 -16.57 -7.24
N ALA A 190 16.56 -16.37 -7.20
CA ALA A 190 16.00 -15.03 -7.07
C ALA A 190 16.36 -14.41 -5.71
N SER A 191 16.92 -13.19 -5.75
CA SER A 191 17.16 -12.38 -4.55
C SER A 191 15.85 -11.96 -3.90
N TYR A 192 15.89 -11.47 -2.66
CA TYR A 192 14.68 -10.93 -2.01
C TYR A 192 14.08 -9.76 -2.80
N ALA A 193 14.90 -8.90 -3.41
CA ALA A 193 14.41 -7.83 -4.28
C ALA A 193 13.61 -8.38 -5.46
N LEU A 194 14.10 -9.42 -6.14
CA LEU A 194 13.38 -10.08 -7.23
C LEU A 194 12.12 -10.82 -6.75
N ARG A 195 12.17 -11.45 -5.57
CA ARG A 195 10.98 -12.10 -4.97
C ARG A 195 9.88 -11.10 -4.65
N TYR A 196 10.22 -9.92 -4.10
CA TYR A 196 9.25 -8.85 -3.89
C TYR A 196 8.73 -8.25 -5.20
N GLN A 197 9.58 -8.18 -6.23
CA GLN A 197 9.16 -7.77 -7.57
C GLN A 197 8.12 -8.73 -8.15
N LEU A 198 8.41 -10.04 -8.13
CA LEU A 198 7.47 -11.08 -8.57
C LEU A 198 6.16 -11.05 -7.78
N LEU A 199 6.24 -10.83 -6.47
CA LEU A 199 5.06 -10.68 -5.62
C LEU A 199 4.22 -9.49 -6.08
N ALA A 200 4.81 -8.30 -6.23
CA ALA A 200 4.11 -7.09 -6.66
C ALA A 200 3.42 -7.27 -8.03
N GLU A 201 4.12 -7.85 -9.00
CA GLU A 201 3.57 -8.13 -10.33
C GLU A 201 2.39 -9.11 -10.27
N ARG A 202 2.50 -10.17 -9.46
CA ARG A 202 1.42 -11.16 -9.30
C ARG A 202 0.22 -10.60 -8.57
N LEU A 203 0.41 -9.75 -7.56
CA LEU A 203 -0.70 -9.08 -6.88
C LEU A 203 -1.59 -8.29 -7.85
N VAL A 204 -1.00 -7.62 -8.82
CA VAL A 204 -1.73 -6.89 -9.86
C VAL A 204 -2.29 -7.82 -10.93
N LYS A 205 -1.50 -8.76 -11.43
CA LYS A 205 -1.91 -9.72 -12.46
C LYS A 205 -3.11 -10.56 -12.03
N GLU A 206 -3.10 -11.03 -10.78
CA GLU A 206 -4.20 -11.84 -10.21
C GLU A 206 -5.35 -10.96 -9.66
N GLN A 207 -5.31 -9.64 -9.92
CA GLN A 207 -6.35 -8.68 -9.53
C GLN A 207 -6.63 -8.63 -8.02
N LEU A 208 -5.66 -9.04 -7.21
CA LEU A 208 -5.73 -8.86 -5.75
C LEU A 208 -5.57 -7.39 -5.37
N TYR A 209 -4.75 -6.66 -6.13
CA TYR A 209 -4.53 -5.23 -5.98
C TYR A 209 -4.74 -4.50 -7.31
N GLY A 210 -5.30 -3.30 -7.25
CA GLY A 210 -5.44 -2.41 -8.40
C GLY A 210 -4.10 -1.78 -8.82
N GLY A 211 -3.13 -1.76 -7.90
CA GLY A 211 -1.76 -1.34 -8.17
C GLY A 211 -0.81 -1.77 -7.06
N ALA A 212 0.42 -2.09 -7.42
CA ALA A 212 1.48 -2.44 -6.48
C ALA A 212 2.79 -1.78 -6.88
N ALA A 213 3.62 -1.38 -5.90
CA ALA A 213 4.92 -0.78 -6.16
C ALA A 213 6.01 -1.37 -5.26
N LEU A 214 7.20 -1.54 -5.84
CA LEU A 214 8.43 -1.89 -5.13
C LEU A 214 9.48 -0.81 -5.35
N MET A 215 9.90 -0.17 -4.27
CA MET A 215 10.98 0.81 -4.25
C MET A 215 12.16 0.25 -3.46
N LEU A 216 13.36 0.34 -4.01
CA LEU A 216 14.60 -0.01 -3.34
C LEU A 216 15.34 1.28 -2.96
N SER A 217 15.74 1.42 -1.69
CA SER A 217 16.44 2.61 -1.21
C SER A 217 17.46 2.24 -0.14
N SER A 218 18.64 2.85 -0.21
CA SER A 218 19.69 2.69 0.81
C SER A 218 19.52 3.70 1.94
N PRO A 219 19.99 3.40 3.17
CA PRO A 219 19.95 4.34 4.28
C PRO A 219 20.66 5.67 3.98
N GLU A 220 21.80 5.62 3.30
CA GLU A 220 22.63 6.79 3.04
C GLU A 220 22.01 7.70 1.97
N GLY A 221 21.78 7.19 0.77
CA GLY A 221 21.17 7.96 -0.33
C GLY A 221 19.74 8.37 -0.03
N GLY A 222 18.99 7.49 0.62
CA GLY A 222 17.61 7.74 1.02
C GLY A 222 17.46 8.86 2.05
N ALA A 223 18.25 8.85 3.13
CA ALA A 223 18.15 9.86 4.19
C ALA A 223 18.62 11.25 3.74
N GLN A 224 19.59 11.34 2.85
CA GLN A 224 20.14 12.61 2.38
C GLN A 224 19.33 13.21 1.24
N ARG A 225 19.09 12.43 0.18
CA ARG A 225 18.53 12.91 -1.10
C ARG A 225 17.17 12.32 -1.45
N GLY A 226 16.67 11.37 -0.64
CA GLY A 226 15.43 10.63 -0.97
C GLY A 226 15.61 9.70 -2.17
N GLU A 227 16.83 9.17 -2.33
CA GLU A 227 17.15 8.30 -3.46
C GLU A 227 16.50 6.93 -3.31
N PHE A 228 16.01 6.45 -4.42
CA PHE A 228 15.48 5.11 -4.60
C PHE A 228 15.61 4.69 -6.06
N ARG A 229 15.47 3.40 -6.31
CA ARG A 229 15.33 2.82 -7.64
C ARG A 229 14.19 1.82 -7.68
N GLU A 230 13.75 1.48 -8.87
CA GLU A 230 12.68 0.53 -9.14
C GLU A 230 13.18 -0.52 -10.14
N LEU A 231 12.60 -1.71 -10.10
CA LEU A 231 13.01 -2.82 -10.95
C LEU A 231 12.14 -2.95 -12.21
N SER A 232 10.92 -2.39 -12.18
CA SER A 232 9.97 -2.47 -13.29
C SER A 232 9.08 -1.23 -13.32
N VAL A 233 8.76 -0.76 -14.51
CA VAL A 233 7.79 0.34 -14.71
C VAL A 233 6.40 -0.10 -14.28
N ALA A 234 6.02 -1.35 -14.51
CA ALA A 234 4.69 -1.87 -14.17
C ALA A 234 4.40 -1.84 -12.65
N THR A 235 5.44 -1.96 -11.83
CA THR A 235 5.36 -1.89 -10.37
C THR A 235 6.12 -0.68 -9.83
N SER A 236 6.10 0.42 -10.57
CA SER A 236 6.65 1.69 -10.12
C SER A 236 5.65 2.44 -9.23
N HIS A 237 6.17 3.29 -8.33
CA HIS A 237 5.33 4.20 -7.55
C HIS A 237 4.48 5.09 -8.46
N ARG A 238 5.03 5.48 -9.61
CA ARG A 238 4.33 6.36 -10.56
C ARG A 238 3.15 5.64 -11.19
N THR A 239 3.31 4.38 -11.61
CA THR A 239 2.21 3.55 -12.13
C THR A 239 1.14 3.34 -11.07
N LEU A 240 1.51 2.94 -9.84
CA LEU A 240 0.58 2.77 -8.72
C LEU A 240 -0.26 4.02 -8.47
N PHE A 241 0.38 5.20 -8.37
CA PHE A 241 -0.33 6.43 -8.06
C PHE A 241 -1.08 7.02 -9.26
N ALA A 242 -0.69 6.72 -10.51
CA ALA A 242 -1.46 7.10 -11.69
C ALA A 242 -2.78 6.31 -11.79
N GLU A 243 -2.75 5.00 -11.55
CA GLU A 243 -3.95 4.16 -11.48
C GLU A 243 -4.89 4.61 -10.35
N PHE A 244 -4.32 4.89 -9.18
CA PHE A 244 -5.07 5.46 -8.07
C PHE A 244 -5.70 6.81 -8.42
N ALA A 245 -4.94 7.73 -9.01
CA ALA A 245 -5.41 9.04 -9.42
C ALA A 245 -6.59 8.96 -10.41
N ALA A 246 -6.51 8.06 -11.39
CA ALA A 246 -7.59 7.81 -12.33
C ALA A 246 -8.86 7.32 -11.61
N ARG A 247 -8.71 6.45 -10.59
CA ARG A 247 -9.82 5.98 -9.77
C ARG A 247 -10.47 7.09 -8.96
N VAL A 248 -9.67 7.97 -8.34
CA VAL A 248 -10.15 9.10 -7.56
C VAL A 248 -10.85 10.13 -8.47
N ALA A 249 -10.25 10.45 -9.61
CA ALA A 249 -10.85 11.38 -10.58
C ALA A 249 -12.22 10.90 -11.08
N ALA A 250 -12.34 9.59 -11.39
CA ALA A 250 -13.62 9.00 -11.73
C ALA A 250 -14.64 9.14 -10.60
N ALA A 251 -14.21 8.91 -9.34
CA ALA A 251 -15.08 9.06 -8.18
C ALA A 251 -15.55 10.51 -7.96
N ALA A 252 -14.67 11.50 -8.20
CA ALA A 252 -14.99 12.91 -8.06
C ALA A 252 -16.02 13.43 -9.08
N ILE A 253 -15.99 12.89 -10.32
CA ILE A 253 -16.91 13.30 -11.40
C ILE A 253 -18.35 12.80 -11.15
N GLU A 254 -18.50 11.69 -10.49
CA GLU A 254 -19.79 10.99 -10.38
C GLU A 254 -20.82 11.65 -9.47
N GLY A 255 -20.50 12.78 -8.82
CA GLY A 255 -21.48 13.53 -8.03
C GLY A 255 -22.30 12.69 -7.02
N PRO A 256 -23.26 13.25 -6.30
CA PRO A 256 -24.18 12.48 -5.49
C PRO A 256 -25.04 11.59 -6.42
N SER A 257 -25.08 10.30 -6.13
CA SER A 257 -26.13 9.44 -6.71
C SER A 257 -27.47 10.06 -6.34
N VAL A 258 -28.22 10.51 -7.34
CA VAL A 258 -29.55 11.10 -7.19
C VAL A 258 -30.52 10.06 -6.66
#